data_dc114742965ede36f2eadb75352176b8
#
_entry.id   dc114742965ede36f2eadb75352176b8
#
_cell.length_a   1.000
_cell.length_b   1.000
_cell.length_c   1.000
_cell.angle_alpha   90.00
_cell.angle_beta   90.00
_cell.angle_gamma   90.00
#
_symmetry.space_group_name_H-M   'P 1'
#
loop_
_entity.id
_entity.type
_entity.pdbx_description
1 polymer ?
#
loop_
_entity_poly.entity_id
_entity_poly.type
_entity_poly.pdbx_seq_one_letter_code
_entity_poly.pdbx_strand_id
1 'polypeptide(L)'
;MNVETILHHKGSAVATIRPDDTVGAAVNALVSRNIGALVASEDGERVDGIISERDIVHALATHGSGLLSLTVAEVMTRPVITCEPTQSIDELMAEMTNRRIRHFPVVRNGRLCGIVSIGDVVKNRLDEIEYEAKSLRSFIAGG
;
A
#
# COMPACT_ATOMS: atom_id res chain seq x y z
N MET A 1 -7.75 -11.79 12.39
CA MET A 1 -7.92 -11.00 11.16
C MET A 1 -6.67 -11.04 10.30
N ASN A 2 -6.85 -11.01 9.01
CA ASN A 2 -5.76 -11.09 8.05
C ASN A 2 -5.91 -10.01 6.96
N VAL A 3 -4.94 -9.99 6.05
CA VAL A 3 -4.90 -9.03 4.94
C VAL A 3 -6.16 -9.12 4.08
N GLU A 4 -6.67 -10.32 3.84
CA GLU A 4 -7.88 -10.51 3.05
C GLU A 4 -9.10 -9.80 3.65
N THR A 5 -9.18 -9.73 4.98
CA THR A 5 -10.24 -8.97 5.67
C THR A 5 -10.21 -7.51 5.27
N ILE A 6 -9.01 -6.91 5.23
CA ILE A 6 -8.84 -5.51 4.79
C ILE A 6 -9.31 -5.34 3.35
N LEU A 7 -8.91 -6.26 2.46
CA LEU A 7 -9.29 -6.17 1.05
C LEU A 7 -10.79 -6.30 0.83
N HIS A 8 -11.48 -7.07 1.66
CA HIS A 8 -12.94 -7.16 1.61
C HIS A 8 -13.61 -5.82 1.91
N HIS A 9 -13.06 -5.05 2.86
CA HIS A 9 -13.63 -3.77 3.25
C HIS A 9 -13.27 -2.63 2.30
N LYS A 10 -12.04 -2.56 1.85
CA LYS A 10 -11.57 -1.45 1.00
C LYS A 10 -11.70 -1.75 -0.49
N GLY A 11 -11.81 -3.00 -0.88
CA GLY A 11 -11.75 -3.45 -2.26
C GLY A 11 -10.36 -3.87 -2.68
N SER A 12 -10.30 -4.58 -3.80
CA SER A 12 -9.08 -5.16 -4.35
C SER A 12 -8.50 -4.37 -5.53
N ALA A 13 -9.10 -3.23 -5.87
CA ALA A 13 -8.58 -2.38 -6.94
C ALA A 13 -7.22 -1.80 -6.55
N VAL A 14 -6.26 -1.88 -7.46
CA VAL A 14 -4.91 -1.36 -7.26
C VAL A 14 -4.60 -0.36 -8.35
N ALA A 15 -4.14 0.82 -7.95
CA ALA A 15 -3.63 1.79 -8.91
C ALA A 15 -2.22 1.37 -9.33
N THR A 16 -2.06 1.14 -10.62
CA THR A 16 -0.77 0.75 -11.20
C THR A 16 -0.27 1.82 -12.17
N ILE A 17 1.01 1.77 -12.43
CA ILE A 17 1.65 2.61 -13.45
C ILE A 17 2.72 1.76 -14.15
N ARG A 18 2.99 2.05 -15.40
CA ARG A 18 4.02 1.31 -16.12
C ARG A 18 5.41 1.82 -15.73
N PRO A 19 6.42 0.94 -15.65
CA PRO A 19 7.78 1.38 -15.34
C PRO A 19 8.36 2.39 -16.35
N ASP A 20 7.92 2.36 -17.59
CA ASP A 20 8.37 3.28 -18.63
C ASP A 20 7.57 4.59 -18.70
N ASP A 21 6.53 4.75 -17.88
CA ASP A 21 5.86 6.03 -17.71
C ASP A 21 6.77 7.03 -16.98
N THR A 22 6.47 8.31 -17.11
CA THR A 22 7.25 9.36 -16.44
C THR A 22 6.86 9.50 -14.98
N VAL A 23 7.81 10.02 -14.18
CA VAL A 23 7.53 10.39 -12.79
C VAL A 23 6.44 11.47 -12.75
N GLY A 24 6.40 12.38 -13.74
CA GLY A 24 5.32 13.37 -13.85
C GLY A 24 3.94 12.71 -13.93
N ALA A 25 3.80 11.65 -14.70
CA ALA A 25 2.56 10.86 -14.78
C ALA A 25 2.22 10.22 -13.42
N ALA A 26 3.23 9.72 -12.71
CA ALA A 26 3.04 9.16 -11.38
C ALA A 26 2.54 10.21 -10.38
N VAL A 27 3.13 11.40 -10.39
CA VAL A 27 2.70 12.51 -9.52
C VAL A 27 1.23 12.86 -9.78
N ASN A 28 0.85 12.99 -11.04
CA ASN A 28 -0.54 13.28 -11.40
C ASN A 28 -1.50 12.20 -10.92
N ALA A 29 -1.12 10.92 -11.06
CA ALA A 29 -1.95 9.81 -10.61
C ALA A 29 -2.11 9.79 -9.08
N LEU A 30 -1.04 10.02 -8.34
CA LEU A 30 -1.08 10.10 -6.87
C LEU A 30 -2.02 11.21 -6.40
N VAL A 31 -1.90 12.38 -7.01
CA VAL A 31 -2.74 13.53 -6.64
C VAL A 31 -4.20 13.32 -7.01
N SER A 32 -4.46 12.89 -8.25
CA SER A 32 -5.84 12.73 -8.73
C SER A 32 -6.60 11.61 -8.01
N ARG A 33 -5.90 10.58 -7.58
CA ARG A 33 -6.49 9.45 -6.85
C ARG A 33 -6.41 9.62 -5.33
N ASN A 34 -5.72 10.64 -4.85
CA ASN A 34 -5.49 10.90 -3.42
C ASN A 34 -4.92 9.69 -2.71
N ILE A 35 -3.85 9.14 -3.25
CA ILE A 35 -3.15 7.97 -2.72
C ILE A 35 -1.66 8.27 -2.56
N GLY A 36 -0.98 7.47 -1.75
CA GLY A 36 0.43 7.69 -1.40
C GLY A 36 1.43 6.82 -2.16
N ALA A 37 0.96 5.84 -2.91
CA ALA A 37 1.83 4.94 -3.65
C ALA A 37 1.11 4.31 -4.84
N LEU A 38 1.91 3.97 -5.86
CA LEU A 38 1.47 3.23 -7.05
C LEU A 38 2.33 1.99 -7.17
N VAL A 39 1.72 0.88 -7.57
CA VAL A 39 2.47 -0.31 -7.94
C VAL A 39 2.94 -0.15 -9.39
N ALA A 40 4.23 -0.27 -9.61
CA ALA A 40 4.78 -0.28 -10.96
C ALA A 40 4.64 -1.69 -11.52
N SER A 41 3.90 -1.79 -12.62
CA SER A 41 3.62 -3.07 -13.27
C SER A 41 3.51 -2.88 -14.76
N GLU A 42 4.22 -3.71 -15.52
CA GLU A 42 4.17 -3.66 -16.97
C GLU A 42 2.86 -4.22 -17.51
N ASP A 43 2.33 -5.24 -16.85
CA ASP A 43 1.13 -5.97 -17.32
C ASP A 43 -0.09 -5.83 -16.38
N GLY A 44 0.05 -5.13 -15.27
CA GLY A 44 -1.03 -4.99 -14.27
C GLY A 44 -1.18 -6.18 -13.33
N GLU A 45 -0.41 -7.24 -13.53
CA GLU A 45 -0.47 -8.45 -12.71
C GLU A 45 0.80 -8.70 -11.92
N ARG A 46 1.96 -8.42 -12.51
CA ARG A 46 3.25 -8.61 -11.86
C ARG A 46 3.69 -7.33 -11.14
N VAL A 47 4.31 -7.49 -9.98
CA VAL A 47 4.86 -6.36 -9.25
C VAL A 47 6.30 -6.14 -9.66
N ASP A 48 6.55 -5.10 -10.45
CA ASP A 48 7.90 -4.74 -10.90
C ASP A 48 8.61 -3.79 -9.92
N GLY A 49 7.83 -2.95 -9.25
CA GLY A 49 8.34 -2.00 -8.28
C GLY A 49 7.18 -1.29 -7.58
N ILE A 50 7.53 -0.36 -6.71
CA ILE A 50 6.56 0.54 -6.09
C ILE A 50 7.14 1.95 -6.10
N ILE A 51 6.31 2.92 -6.43
CA ILE A 51 6.69 4.33 -6.36
C ILE A 51 5.77 5.05 -5.40
N SER A 52 6.37 5.64 -4.36
CA SER A 52 5.65 6.34 -3.31
C SER A 52 5.98 7.82 -3.29
N GLU A 53 5.21 8.58 -2.53
CA GLU A 53 5.51 9.99 -2.28
C GLU A 53 6.92 10.17 -1.73
N ARG A 54 7.36 9.26 -0.85
CA ARG A 54 8.71 9.30 -0.28
C ARG A 54 9.78 9.14 -1.36
N ASP A 55 9.60 8.20 -2.28
CA ASP A 55 10.54 7.99 -3.39
C ASP A 55 10.67 9.25 -4.23
N ILE A 56 9.55 9.91 -4.50
CA ILE A 56 9.52 11.13 -5.31
C ILE A 56 10.22 12.28 -4.58
N VAL A 57 9.97 12.44 -3.28
CA VAL A 57 10.61 13.50 -2.48
C VAL A 57 12.13 13.29 -2.43
N HIS A 58 12.59 12.05 -2.21
CA HIS A 58 14.02 11.74 -2.20
C HIS A 58 14.66 12.00 -3.57
N ALA A 59 13.98 11.58 -4.65
CA ALA A 59 14.49 11.80 -6.00
C ALA A 59 14.50 13.29 -6.38
N LEU A 60 13.55 14.07 -5.87
CA LEU A 60 13.52 15.52 -6.07
C LEU A 60 14.77 16.18 -5.47
N ALA A 61 15.19 15.75 -4.31
CA ALA A 61 16.42 16.26 -3.67
C ALA A 61 17.66 16.00 -4.51
N THR A 62 17.72 14.89 -5.24
CA THR A 62 18.84 14.50 -6.08
C THR A 62 18.80 15.13 -7.47
N HIS A 63 17.63 15.16 -8.10
CA HIS A 63 17.47 15.50 -9.52
C HIS A 63 16.87 16.88 -9.78
N GLY A 64 16.29 17.51 -8.74
CA GLY A 64 15.61 18.81 -8.92
C GLY A 64 14.46 18.72 -9.91
N SER A 65 14.26 19.77 -10.69
CA SER A 65 13.12 19.86 -11.62
C SER A 65 13.16 18.82 -12.75
N GLY A 66 14.33 18.25 -13.06
CA GLY A 66 14.48 17.19 -14.04
C GLY A 66 13.78 15.88 -13.66
N LEU A 67 13.38 15.73 -12.41
CA LEU A 67 12.73 14.55 -11.89
C LEU A 67 11.50 14.14 -12.70
N LEU A 68 10.67 15.10 -13.09
CA LEU A 68 9.38 14.81 -13.76
C LEU A 68 9.54 14.13 -15.11
N SER A 69 10.70 14.29 -15.75
CA SER A 69 11.01 13.67 -17.04
C SER A 69 11.64 12.29 -16.91
N LEU A 70 12.06 11.89 -15.71
CA LEU A 70 12.61 10.57 -15.49
C LEU A 70 11.50 9.52 -15.58
N THR A 71 11.88 8.26 -15.85
CA THR A 71 10.93 7.16 -15.85
C THR A 71 10.65 6.69 -14.42
N VAL A 72 9.49 6.09 -14.22
CA VAL A 72 9.15 5.45 -12.94
C VAL A 72 10.20 4.42 -12.56
N ALA A 73 10.69 3.63 -13.53
CA ALA A 73 11.71 2.61 -13.30
C ALA A 73 13.00 3.19 -12.70
N GLU A 74 13.36 4.43 -13.03
CA GLU A 74 14.56 5.07 -12.50
C GLU A 74 14.41 5.54 -11.04
N VAL A 75 13.19 5.68 -10.56
CA VAL A 75 12.88 6.24 -9.24
C VAL A 75 12.25 5.25 -8.30
N MET A 76 11.50 4.27 -8.82
CA MET A 76 10.77 3.29 -8.01
C MET A 76 11.69 2.48 -7.11
N THR A 77 11.13 1.97 -6.01
CA THR A 77 11.80 1.01 -5.13
C THR A 77 11.62 -0.39 -5.67
N ARG A 78 12.70 -1.16 -5.73
CA ARG A 78 12.72 -2.58 -6.07
C ARG A 78 13.96 -3.24 -5.47
N PRO A 79 13.90 -4.55 -5.10
CA PRO A 79 12.71 -5.40 -5.13
C PRO A 79 11.65 -4.91 -4.15
N VAL A 80 10.39 -5.26 -4.41
CA VAL A 80 9.26 -4.88 -3.56
C VAL A 80 8.98 -5.98 -2.55
N ILE A 81 8.79 -5.59 -1.31
CA ILE A 81 8.33 -6.51 -0.28
C ILE A 81 6.81 -6.57 -0.38
N THR A 82 6.30 -7.76 -0.65
CA THR A 82 4.87 -8.02 -0.81
C THR A 82 4.33 -8.79 0.38
N CYS A 83 3.02 -8.87 0.48
CA CYS A 83 2.35 -9.72 1.45
C CYS A 83 1.33 -10.62 0.75
N GLU A 84 0.85 -11.62 1.46
CA GLU A 84 -0.17 -12.53 0.97
C GLU A 84 -1.49 -12.28 1.68
N PRO A 85 -2.63 -12.63 1.05
CA PRO A 85 -3.95 -12.42 1.66
C PRO A 85 -4.15 -13.14 3.00
N THR A 86 -3.49 -14.26 3.20
CA THR A 86 -3.60 -15.07 4.42
C THR A 86 -2.75 -14.57 5.58
N GLN A 87 -1.85 -13.64 5.32
CA GLN A 87 -0.95 -13.10 6.34
C GLN A 87 -1.74 -12.33 7.39
N SER A 88 -1.38 -12.49 8.66
CA SER A 88 -2.08 -11.80 9.74
C SER A 88 -1.76 -10.30 9.74
N ILE A 89 -2.72 -9.51 10.25
CA ILE A 89 -2.52 -8.06 10.36
C ILE A 89 -1.41 -7.75 11.37
N ASP A 90 -1.29 -8.53 12.44
CA ASP A 90 -0.21 -8.33 13.42
C ASP A 90 1.17 -8.56 12.81
N GLU A 91 1.33 -9.58 11.96
CA GLU A 91 2.57 -9.81 11.23
C GLU A 91 2.86 -8.64 10.28
N LEU A 92 1.85 -8.16 9.59
CA LEU A 92 1.98 -7.03 8.66
C LEU A 92 2.39 -5.76 9.39
N MET A 93 1.80 -5.48 10.55
CA MET A 93 2.16 -4.33 11.38
C MET A 93 3.63 -4.40 11.82
N ALA A 94 4.07 -5.59 12.23
CA ALA A 94 5.47 -5.79 12.63
C ALA A 94 6.41 -5.54 11.45
N GLU A 95 6.08 -6.03 10.26
CA GLU A 95 6.87 -5.78 9.05
C GLU A 95 6.92 -4.30 8.70
N MET A 96 5.79 -3.61 8.76
CA MET A 96 5.71 -2.17 8.50
C MET A 96 6.59 -1.38 9.46
N THR A 97 6.57 -1.73 10.74
CA THR A 97 7.34 -1.06 11.77
C THR A 97 8.83 -1.34 11.61
N ASN A 98 9.21 -2.62 11.48
CA ASN A 98 10.61 -3.03 11.42
C ASN A 98 11.31 -2.56 10.15
N ARG A 99 10.62 -2.58 9.03
CA ARG A 99 11.17 -2.20 7.72
C ARG A 99 10.88 -0.76 7.34
N ARG A 100 10.06 -0.04 8.13
CA ARG A 100 9.64 1.33 7.83
C ARG A 100 8.96 1.45 6.47
N ILE A 101 8.14 0.46 6.13
CA ILE A 101 7.39 0.39 4.89
C ILE A 101 5.93 0.71 5.20
N ARG A 102 5.31 1.56 4.40
CA ARG A 102 3.93 2.02 4.61
C ARG A 102 2.92 1.41 3.64
N HIS A 103 3.39 0.72 2.63
CA HIS A 103 2.55 0.14 1.58
C HIS A 103 3.06 -1.23 1.21
N PHE A 104 2.16 -2.21 1.18
CA PHE A 104 2.49 -3.57 0.76
C PHE A 104 1.56 -3.97 -0.38
N PRO A 105 2.08 -4.24 -1.57
CA PRO A 105 1.29 -4.92 -2.58
C PRO A 105 0.92 -6.32 -2.08
N VAL A 106 -0.31 -6.72 -2.33
CA VAL A 106 -0.81 -8.03 -1.95
C VAL A 106 -0.76 -8.92 -3.18
N VAL A 107 -0.11 -10.08 -3.05
CA VAL A 107 0.11 -11.00 -4.15
C VAL A 107 -0.49 -12.37 -3.80
N ARG A 108 -1.25 -12.93 -4.72
CA ARG A 108 -1.79 -14.29 -4.63
C ARG A 108 -1.35 -15.06 -5.86
N ASN A 109 -0.66 -16.18 -5.66
CA ASN A 109 -0.14 -17.01 -6.75
C ASN A 109 0.71 -16.20 -7.76
N GLY A 110 1.54 -15.31 -7.24
CA GLY A 110 2.41 -14.47 -8.07
C GLY A 110 1.75 -13.29 -8.76
N ARG A 111 0.45 -13.07 -8.53
CA ARG A 111 -0.32 -12.00 -9.16
C ARG A 111 -0.79 -10.96 -8.16
N LEU A 112 -0.67 -9.71 -8.57
CA LEU A 112 -1.16 -8.57 -7.80
C LEU A 112 -2.67 -8.67 -7.61
N CYS A 113 -3.13 -8.66 -6.37
CA CYS A 113 -4.56 -8.72 -6.06
C CYS A 113 -5.04 -7.62 -5.12
N GLY A 114 -4.16 -6.75 -4.67
CA GLY A 114 -4.54 -5.65 -3.80
C GLY A 114 -3.34 -4.85 -3.34
N ILE A 115 -3.59 -3.84 -2.54
CA ILE A 115 -2.56 -3.08 -1.84
C ILE A 115 -3.07 -2.73 -0.46
N VAL A 116 -2.20 -2.81 0.53
CA VAL A 116 -2.53 -2.47 1.92
C VAL A 116 -1.56 -1.39 2.39
N SER A 117 -2.12 -0.29 2.90
CA SER A 117 -1.36 0.80 3.47
C SER A 117 -1.37 0.75 5.00
N ILE A 118 -0.45 1.50 5.62
CA ILE A 118 -0.47 1.66 7.07
C ILE A 118 -1.80 2.25 7.56
N GLY A 119 -2.41 3.15 6.77
CA GLY A 119 -3.73 3.71 7.10
C GLY A 119 -4.82 2.66 7.15
N ASP A 120 -4.79 1.70 6.22
CA ASP A 120 -5.73 0.57 6.20
C ASP A 120 -5.59 -0.31 7.45
N VAL A 121 -4.35 -0.57 7.84
CA VAL A 121 -4.05 -1.39 9.02
C VAL A 121 -4.50 -0.70 10.30
N VAL A 122 -4.20 0.59 10.42
CA VAL A 122 -4.62 1.39 11.59
C VAL A 122 -6.14 1.44 11.69
N LYS A 123 -6.81 1.71 10.59
CA LYS A 123 -8.29 1.74 10.56
C LYS A 123 -8.89 0.41 10.99
N ASN A 124 -8.37 -0.69 10.47
CA ASN A 124 -8.83 -2.03 10.83
C ASN A 124 -8.64 -2.29 12.34
N ARG A 125 -7.49 -1.90 12.88
CA ARG A 125 -7.20 -2.08 14.31
C ARG A 125 -8.13 -1.25 15.19
N LEU A 126 -8.41 -0.02 14.79
CA LEU A 126 -9.35 0.85 15.51
C LEU A 126 -10.77 0.28 15.49
N ASP A 127 -11.21 -0.24 14.35
CA ASP A 127 -12.52 -0.87 14.20
C ASP A 127 -12.63 -2.11 15.10
N GLU A 128 -11.58 -2.92 15.20
CA GLU A 128 -11.54 -4.07 16.10
C GLU A 128 -11.68 -3.64 17.56
N ILE A 129 -10.91 -2.66 17.98
CA ILE A 129 -10.95 -2.15 19.36
C ILE A 129 -12.34 -1.60 19.69
N GLU A 130 -12.94 -0.85 18.79
CA GLU A 130 -14.27 -0.32 18.96
C GLU A 130 -15.31 -1.42 19.08
N TYR A 131 -15.22 -2.43 18.23
CA TYR A 131 -16.12 -3.59 18.28
C TYR A 131 -16.00 -4.34 19.61
N GLU A 132 -14.79 -4.61 20.06
CA GLU A 132 -14.52 -5.26 21.34
C GLU A 132 -15.09 -4.45 22.52
N ALA A 133 -14.91 -3.13 22.51
CA ALA A 133 -15.42 -2.25 23.53
C ALA A 133 -16.95 -2.25 23.58
N LYS A 134 -17.59 -2.21 22.42
CA LYS A 134 -19.05 -2.28 22.32
C LYS A 134 -19.58 -3.62 22.78
N SER A 135 -18.94 -4.70 22.39
CA SER A 135 -19.32 -6.06 22.79
C SER A 135 -19.20 -6.25 24.29
N LEU A 136 -18.12 -5.75 24.90
CA LEU A 136 -17.92 -5.82 26.33
C LEU A 136 -18.98 -5.01 27.09
N ARG A 137 -19.28 -3.80 26.62
CA ARG A 137 -20.33 -2.96 27.22
C ARG A 137 -21.70 -3.63 27.15
N SER A 138 -22.04 -4.22 26.01
CA SER A 138 -23.29 -4.97 25.86
C SER A 138 -23.35 -6.16 26.79
N PHE A 139 -22.27 -6.89 26.94
CA PHE A 139 -22.21 -8.02 27.84
C PHE A 139 -22.46 -7.60 29.30
N ILE A 140 -21.78 -6.53 29.73
CA ILE A 140 -21.93 -6.01 31.09
C ILE A 140 -23.33 -5.46 31.32
N ALA A 141 -23.87 -4.69 30.37
CA ALA A 141 -25.21 -4.09 30.48
C ALA A 141 -26.34 -5.11 30.36
N GLY A 142 -26.15 -6.14 29.54
CA GLY A 142 -27.17 -7.16 29.28
C GLY A 142 -27.13 -8.34 30.22
N GLY A 143 -26.08 -8.39 31.00
CA GLY A 143 -25.80 -9.53 31.86
C GLY A 143 -26.22 -9.45 33.23
#